data_09af13dd3153cf7de3169fcb0c3c87f6
#
_entry.id   09af13dd3153cf7de3169fcb0c3c87f6
#
_cell.length_a   1.000
_cell.length_b   1.000
_cell.length_c   1.000
_cell.angle_alpha   90.00
_cell.angle_beta   90.00
_cell.angle_gamma   90.00
#
_symmetry.space_group_name_H-M   'P 1'
#
loop_
_entity.id
_entity.type
_entity.pdbx_description
1 polymer ?
#
loop_
_entity_poly.entity_id
_entity_poly.type
_entity_poly.pdbx_seq_one_letter_code
_entity_poly.pdbx_strand_id
1 'polypeptide(L)'
;MINGNWELIKDEMWRTVSNGIGMQGGNWATVATGGYKRMTSVLEDAQENSLVMAVIGDAGCGKTQAIEHYVKNHRNAYHLQCAEYWNKKNFLQNLCQQMGMRNTYGTVYDLIEDIVRELEKEDSPLIIVDEADKLSDVVLYFFITFYNRLEDHCGIVLCATGYLKKRIIAGERNERKGFAEIHSRVGRNFIGMPQTTSEDIAAICEANGVDDLNAINTICKKSDFDLRRVKRLVHAYKQSN
;
A
#
# COMPACT_ATOMS: atom_id res chain seq x y z
N MET A 1 40.60 -7.33 14.60
CA MET A 1 39.76 -7.98 15.62
C MET A 1 38.99 -6.88 16.34
N ILE A 2 37.70 -6.77 16.12
CA ILE A 2 36.82 -5.81 16.80
C ILE A 2 36.41 -6.50 18.10
N ASN A 3 37.07 -6.14 19.21
CA ASN A 3 36.62 -6.55 20.54
C ASN A 3 35.34 -5.75 20.87
N GLY A 4 34.17 -6.32 20.57
CA GLY A 4 32.89 -5.68 20.81
C GLY A 4 32.47 -5.79 22.26
N ASN A 5 32.70 -4.78 23.07
CA ASN A 5 31.99 -4.59 24.34
C ASN A 5 30.57 -4.04 24.02
N TRP A 6 29.69 -4.93 23.64
CA TRP A 6 28.34 -4.61 23.23
C TRP A 6 27.47 -4.03 24.36
N GLU A 7 27.83 -4.36 25.62
CA GLU A 7 27.14 -3.88 26.82
C GLU A 7 27.31 -2.37 27.09
N LEU A 8 28.29 -1.72 26.45
CA LEU A 8 28.51 -0.27 26.58
C LEU A 8 27.73 0.58 25.56
N ILE A 9 27.04 -0.05 24.65
CA ILE A 9 26.28 0.65 23.62
C ILE A 9 24.89 1.00 24.17
N LYS A 10 24.62 2.29 24.36
CA LYS A 10 23.31 2.77 24.80
C LYS A 10 22.22 2.42 23.79
N ASP A 11 20.99 2.18 24.26
CA ASP A 11 19.82 1.85 23.44
C ASP A 11 19.55 2.88 22.31
N GLU A 12 19.86 4.16 22.54
CA GLU A 12 19.77 5.20 21.50
C GLU A 12 20.72 4.96 20.32
N MET A 13 21.91 4.48 20.60
CA MET A 13 22.90 4.18 19.54
C MET A 13 22.50 2.93 18.77
N TRP A 14 21.94 1.91 19.44
CA TRP A 14 21.35 0.74 18.79
C TRP A 14 20.19 1.13 17.89
N ARG A 15 19.30 2.03 18.32
CA ARG A 15 18.20 2.55 17.48
C ARG A 15 18.73 3.29 16.27
N THR A 16 19.77 4.10 16.42
CA THR A 16 20.38 4.85 15.30
C THR A 16 21.03 3.91 14.29
N VAL A 17 21.78 2.91 14.76
CA VAL A 17 22.41 1.89 13.90
C VAL A 17 21.34 1.04 13.22
N SER A 18 20.33 0.54 13.95
CA SER A 18 19.23 -0.26 13.40
C SER A 18 18.46 0.48 12.32
N ASN A 19 18.20 1.78 12.52
CA ASN A 19 17.57 2.62 11.51
C ASN A 19 18.47 2.84 10.29
N GLY A 20 19.77 3.02 10.51
CA GLY A 20 20.75 3.26 9.44
C GLY A 20 21.02 2.03 8.56
N ILE A 21 20.88 0.82 9.09
CA ILE A 21 21.06 -0.46 8.36
C ILE A 21 19.72 -1.13 8.00
N GLY A 22 18.59 -0.43 8.20
CA GLY A 22 17.26 -0.97 7.90
C GLY A 22 16.81 -2.11 8.81
N MET A 23 17.51 -2.39 9.90
CA MET A 23 17.06 -3.28 10.96
C MET A 23 15.99 -2.57 11.79
N GLN A 24 14.75 -2.62 11.34
CA GLN A 24 13.62 -2.23 12.18
C GLN A 24 13.53 -3.18 13.37
N GLY A 25 13.51 -2.64 14.57
CA GLY A 25 13.45 -3.38 15.81
C GLY A 25 12.26 -4.34 15.85
N GLY A 26 12.56 -5.63 16.10
CA GLY A 26 11.59 -6.71 16.26
C GLY A 26 10.84 -7.05 14.98
N ASN A 27 11.12 -8.24 14.40
CA ASN A 27 10.36 -8.76 13.25
C ASN A 27 8.87 -8.81 13.59
N TRP A 28 8.10 -7.82 13.11
CA TRP A 28 6.65 -7.89 13.16
C TRP A 28 6.18 -8.99 12.21
N ALA A 29 5.61 -10.06 12.77
CA ALA A 29 5.07 -11.15 11.97
C ALA A 29 3.80 -10.70 11.24
N THR A 30 3.81 -10.79 9.92
CA THR A 30 2.62 -10.55 9.09
C THR A 30 1.78 -11.82 9.06
N VAL A 31 0.50 -11.70 9.36
CA VAL A 31 -0.47 -12.81 9.38
C VAL A 31 -1.39 -12.71 8.17
N ALA A 32 -1.71 -13.85 7.58
CA ALA A 32 -2.64 -13.94 6.45
C ALA A 32 -4.11 -13.79 6.92
N THR A 33 -4.49 -12.60 7.37
CA THR A 33 -5.86 -12.23 7.73
C THR A 33 -6.80 -12.31 6.53
N GLY A 34 -8.12 -12.23 6.76
CA GLY A 34 -9.11 -12.13 5.69
C GLY A 34 -8.83 -10.95 4.75
N GLY A 35 -8.48 -9.79 5.30
CA GLY A 35 -8.08 -8.60 4.54
C GLY A 35 -6.81 -8.81 3.72
N TYR A 36 -5.78 -9.42 4.31
CA TYR A 36 -4.54 -9.75 3.62
C TYR A 36 -4.79 -10.67 2.41
N LYS A 37 -5.52 -11.78 2.61
CA LYS A 37 -5.84 -12.74 1.54
C LYS A 37 -6.62 -12.08 0.40
N ARG A 38 -7.62 -11.25 0.74
CA ARG A 38 -8.41 -10.53 -0.27
C ARG A 38 -7.55 -9.55 -1.07
N MET A 39 -6.69 -8.78 -0.42
CA MET A 39 -5.79 -7.85 -1.11
C MET A 39 -4.84 -8.59 -2.04
N THR A 40 -4.17 -9.64 -1.55
CA THR A 40 -3.25 -10.46 -2.36
C THR A 40 -3.93 -11.01 -3.60
N SER A 41 -5.13 -11.61 -3.44
CA SER A 41 -5.90 -12.15 -4.59
C SER A 41 -6.26 -11.07 -5.62
N VAL A 42 -6.59 -9.84 -5.18
CA VAL A 42 -6.88 -8.73 -6.10
C VAL A 42 -5.63 -8.27 -6.84
N LEU A 43 -4.49 -8.21 -6.15
CA LEU A 43 -3.22 -7.81 -6.76
C LEU A 43 -2.72 -8.85 -7.76
N GLU A 44 -2.85 -10.15 -7.44
CA GLU A 44 -2.54 -11.28 -8.33
C GLU A 44 -3.38 -11.20 -9.60
N ASP A 45 -4.70 -11.11 -9.47
CA ASP A 45 -5.63 -11.03 -10.59
C ASP A 45 -5.34 -9.79 -11.47
N ALA A 46 -5.07 -8.63 -10.85
CA ALA A 46 -4.72 -7.42 -11.58
C ALA A 46 -3.38 -7.55 -12.32
N GLN A 47 -2.38 -8.20 -11.73
CA GLN A 47 -1.06 -8.39 -12.32
C GLN A 47 -1.10 -9.40 -13.46
N GLU A 48 -1.74 -10.56 -13.25
CA GLU A 48 -1.79 -11.65 -14.24
C GLU A 48 -2.62 -11.29 -15.47
N ASN A 49 -3.70 -10.52 -15.28
CA ASN A 49 -4.67 -10.21 -16.33
C ASN A 49 -4.63 -8.75 -16.79
N SER A 50 -3.62 -7.97 -16.39
CA SER A 50 -3.46 -6.54 -16.73
C SER A 50 -4.72 -5.70 -16.44
N LEU A 51 -5.40 -5.99 -15.30
CA LEU A 51 -6.68 -5.37 -14.97
C LEU A 51 -6.49 -4.05 -14.21
N VAL A 52 -7.48 -3.16 -14.40
CA VAL A 52 -7.60 -1.94 -13.59
C VAL A 52 -8.69 -2.10 -12.56
N MET A 53 -8.32 -1.98 -11.29
CA MET A 53 -9.22 -2.20 -10.17
C MET A 53 -9.16 -1.07 -9.15
N ALA A 54 -10.25 -0.85 -8.43
CA ALA A 54 -10.29 0.05 -7.27
C ALA A 54 -10.66 -0.72 -6.00
N VAL A 55 -9.75 -0.73 -5.03
CA VAL A 55 -9.92 -1.38 -3.74
C VAL A 55 -10.23 -0.35 -2.66
N ILE A 56 -11.36 -0.54 -1.99
CA ILE A 56 -11.85 0.36 -0.95
C ILE A 56 -11.85 -0.36 0.40
N GLY A 57 -11.23 0.26 1.39
CA GLY A 57 -11.23 -0.27 2.76
C GLY A 57 -10.95 0.82 3.78
N ASP A 58 -11.41 0.61 4.99
CA ASP A 58 -11.24 1.56 6.09
C ASP A 58 -9.75 1.78 6.44
N ALA A 59 -9.46 2.92 7.07
CA ALA A 59 -8.15 3.16 7.62
C ALA A 59 -7.82 2.08 8.67
N GLY A 60 -6.59 1.55 8.64
CA GLY A 60 -6.17 0.53 9.61
C GLY A 60 -6.59 -0.91 9.29
N CYS A 61 -7.28 -1.20 8.17
CA CYS A 61 -7.66 -2.57 7.78
C CYS A 61 -6.51 -3.39 7.15
N GLY A 62 -5.27 -2.86 7.11
CA GLY A 62 -4.09 -3.60 6.68
C GLY A 62 -3.72 -3.53 5.20
N LYS A 63 -4.36 -2.68 4.36
CA LYS A 63 -4.07 -2.54 2.93
C LYS A 63 -2.57 -2.35 2.65
N THR A 64 -1.99 -1.31 3.18
CA THR A 64 -0.57 -0.96 2.98
C THR A 64 0.37 -2.11 3.35
N GLN A 65 0.12 -2.80 4.48
CA GLN A 65 0.95 -3.92 4.91
C GLN A 65 0.86 -5.12 3.93
N ALA A 66 -0.33 -5.40 3.42
CA ALA A 66 -0.53 -6.44 2.41
C ALA A 66 0.16 -6.09 1.08
N ILE A 67 0.06 -4.82 0.65
CA ILE A 67 0.73 -4.30 -0.55
C ILE A 67 2.26 -4.39 -0.41
N GLU A 68 2.82 -3.92 0.70
CA GLU A 68 4.27 -3.99 0.95
C GLU A 68 4.79 -5.43 0.93
N HIS A 69 4.02 -6.36 1.51
CA HIS A 69 4.38 -7.77 1.48
C HIS A 69 4.28 -8.35 0.07
N TYR A 70 3.25 -7.97 -0.69
CA TYR A 70 3.09 -8.39 -2.08
C TYR A 70 4.27 -7.97 -2.95
N VAL A 71 4.61 -6.70 -2.94
CA VAL A 71 5.71 -6.12 -3.74
C VAL A 71 7.08 -6.74 -3.39
N LYS A 72 7.31 -7.12 -2.14
CA LYS A 72 8.54 -7.82 -1.74
C LYS A 72 8.69 -9.22 -2.35
N ASN A 73 7.58 -9.87 -2.68
CA ASN A 73 7.55 -11.25 -3.14
C ASN A 73 7.21 -11.40 -4.62
N HIS A 74 6.80 -10.32 -5.30
CA HIS A 74 6.41 -10.33 -6.71
C HIS A 74 7.28 -9.35 -7.50
N ARG A 75 7.78 -9.80 -8.63
CA ARG A 75 8.55 -8.96 -9.55
C ARG A 75 7.61 -8.02 -10.31
N ASN A 76 8.16 -6.91 -10.80
CA ASN A 76 7.45 -5.95 -11.64
C ASN A 76 6.20 -5.36 -10.98
N ALA A 77 6.13 -5.36 -9.64
CA ALA A 77 5.06 -4.75 -8.87
C ALA A 77 5.58 -3.50 -8.16
N TYR A 78 4.94 -2.36 -8.40
CA TYR A 78 5.40 -1.04 -7.96
C TYR A 78 4.39 -0.39 -7.04
N HIS A 79 4.78 -0.10 -5.80
CA HIS A 79 3.93 0.51 -4.78
C HIS A 79 4.19 2.01 -4.66
N LEU A 80 3.16 2.81 -4.95
CA LEU A 80 3.17 4.26 -4.72
C LEU A 80 2.25 4.60 -3.56
N GLN A 81 2.81 5.03 -2.45
CA GLN A 81 2.05 5.59 -1.35
C GLN A 81 1.88 7.10 -1.57
N CYS A 82 0.68 7.51 -1.99
CA CYS A 82 0.40 8.85 -2.44
C CYS A 82 0.36 9.88 -1.31
N ALA A 83 0.70 11.14 -1.63
CA ALA A 83 0.61 12.26 -0.72
C ALA A 83 -0.20 13.42 -1.34
N GLU A 84 -0.88 14.19 -0.48
CA GLU A 84 -1.77 15.29 -0.89
C GLU A 84 -1.08 16.39 -1.70
N TYR A 85 0.23 16.61 -1.45
CA TYR A 85 1.03 17.63 -2.13
C TYR A 85 1.57 17.18 -3.50
N TRP A 86 1.28 15.96 -3.94
CA TRP A 86 1.77 15.49 -5.23
C TRP A 86 1.06 16.15 -6.40
N ASN A 87 1.85 16.66 -7.33
CA ASN A 87 1.43 17.02 -8.67
C ASN A 87 1.77 15.87 -9.66
N LYS A 88 1.46 16.05 -10.95
CA LYS A 88 1.73 15.05 -11.99
C LYS A 88 3.21 14.65 -12.04
N LYS A 89 4.12 15.63 -11.92
CA LYS A 89 5.55 15.37 -11.99
C LYS A 89 6.02 14.59 -10.77
N ASN A 90 5.57 14.95 -9.56
CA ASN A 90 5.91 14.19 -8.36
C ASN A 90 5.43 12.73 -8.44
N PHE A 91 4.20 12.51 -8.94
CA PHE A 91 3.66 11.16 -9.14
C PHE A 91 4.57 10.33 -10.05
N LEU A 92 4.95 10.86 -11.22
CA LEU A 92 5.83 10.19 -12.17
C LEU A 92 7.23 9.94 -11.62
N GLN A 93 7.81 10.93 -10.94
CA GLN A 93 9.14 10.80 -10.33
C GLN A 93 9.17 9.71 -9.25
N ASN A 94 8.12 9.62 -8.43
CA ASN A 94 8.00 8.54 -7.45
C ASN A 94 7.83 7.18 -8.13
N LEU A 95 7.06 7.09 -9.22
CA LEU A 95 6.95 5.85 -9.99
C LEU A 95 8.31 5.42 -10.58
N CYS A 96 9.05 6.34 -11.21
CA CYS A 96 10.41 6.07 -11.68
C CYS A 96 11.32 5.54 -10.57
N GLN A 97 11.24 6.13 -9.36
CA GLN A 97 12.02 5.67 -8.21
C GLN A 97 11.64 4.25 -7.76
N GLN A 98 10.35 3.93 -7.71
CA GLN A 98 9.88 2.57 -7.36
C GLN A 98 10.32 1.54 -8.42
N MET A 99 10.34 1.93 -9.69
CA MET A 99 10.86 1.11 -10.78
C MET A 99 12.39 0.99 -10.82
N GLY A 100 13.10 1.70 -9.93
CA GLY A 100 14.58 1.71 -9.91
C GLY A 100 15.22 2.39 -11.11
N MET A 101 14.49 3.26 -11.80
CA MET A 101 14.99 3.98 -12.97
C MET A 101 16.07 4.99 -12.56
N ARG A 102 17.16 5.04 -13.34
CA ARG A 102 18.28 5.95 -13.07
C ARG A 102 17.93 7.41 -13.35
N ASN A 103 17.11 7.66 -14.36
CA ASN A 103 16.67 9.00 -14.73
C ASN A 103 15.28 9.28 -14.17
N THR A 104 15.19 10.22 -13.23
CA THR A 104 13.92 10.72 -12.65
C THR A 104 13.70 12.20 -12.98
N TYR A 105 14.49 12.74 -13.93
CA TYR A 105 14.47 14.14 -14.36
C TYR A 105 13.87 14.23 -15.76
N GLY A 106 13.22 15.35 -16.06
CA GLY A 106 12.61 15.60 -17.36
C GLY A 106 11.30 16.36 -17.23
N THR A 107 10.66 16.59 -18.36
CA THR A 107 9.28 17.08 -18.41
C THR A 107 8.30 15.95 -18.03
N VAL A 108 7.04 16.29 -17.80
CA VAL A 108 6.00 15.28 -17.59
C VAL A 108 5.90 14.33 -18.79
N TYR A 109 6.10 14.85 -20.01
CA TYR A 109 6.10 14.05 -21.24
C TYR A 109 7.26 13.05 -21.26
N ASP A 110 8.48 13.50 -21.01
CA ASP A 110 9.66 12.64 -21.01
C ASP A 110 9.53 11.49 -19.99
N LEU A 111 9.08 11.83 -18.79
CA LEU A 111 8.89 10.83 -17.73
C LEU A 111 7.83 9.79 -18.09
N ILE A 112 6.72 10.18 -18.75
CA ILE A 112 5.70 9.24 -19.21
C ILE A 112 6.30 8.29 -20.25
N GLU A 113 6.97 8.83 -21.27
CA GLU A 113 7.54 8.02 -22.35
C GLU A 113 8.58 7.04 -21.83
N ASP A 114 9.42 7.45 -20.88
CA ASP A 114 10.42 6.59 -20.28
C ASP A 114 9.77 5.48 -19.42
N ILE A 115 8.76 5.80 -18.59
CA ILE A 115 8.05 4.82 -17.79
C ILE A 115 7.32 3.80 -18.66
N VAL A 116 6.56 4.27 -19.66
CA VAL A 116 5.83 3.37 -20.57
C VAL A 116 6.79 2.44 -21.28
N ARG A 117 7.91 2.96 -21.81
CA ARG A 117 8.94 2.15 -22.49
C ARG A 117 9.55 1.10 -21.57
N GLU A 118 9.76 1.39 -20.29
CA GLU A 118 10.28 0.40 -19.35
C GLU A 118 9.22 -0.65 -18.99
N LEU A 119 7.99 -0.23 -18.71
CA LEU A 119 6.89 -1.18 -18.40
C LEU A 119 6.57 -2.11 -19.58
N GLU A 120 6.64 -1.62 -20.84
CA GLU A 120 6.42 -2.44 -22.03
C GLU A 120 7.44 -3.58 -22.21
N LYS A 121 8.59 -3.51 -21.52
CA LYS A 121 9.61 -4.58 -21.55
C LYS A 121 9.41 -5.62 -20.46
N GLU A 122 8.54 -5.34 -19.52
CA GLU A 122 8.33 -6.19 -18.35
C GLU A 122 7.21 -7.19 -18.58
N ASP A 123 7.34 -8.33 -17.96
CA ASP A 123 6.31 -9.36 -17.95
C ASP A 123 5.31 -9.09 -16.83
N SER A 124 4.05 -8.88 -17.19
CA SER A 124 2.95 -8.60 -16.26
C SER A 124 3.27 -7.52 -15.22
N PRO A 125 3.59 -6.27 -15.60
CA PRO A 125 3.83 -5.21 -14.65
C PRO A 125 2.57 -4.81 -13.90
N LEU A 126 2.73 -4.38 -12.63
CA LEU A 126 1.64 -3.92 -11.78
C LEU A 126 1.99 -2.60 -11.10
N ILE A 127 1.14 -1.59 -11.25
CA ILE A 127 1.21 -0.32 -10.52
C ILE A 127 0.15 -0.30 -9.42
N ILE A 128 0.57 -0.15 -8.17
CA ILE A 128 -0.31 -0.07 -7.02
C ILE A 128 -0.27 1.34 -6.46
N VAL A 129 -1.38 2.06 -6.56
CA VAL A 129 -1.54 3.44 -6.11
C VAL A 129 -2.25 3.43 -4.76
N ASP A 130 -1.49 3.40 -3.67
CA ASP A 130 -2.04 3.40 -2.31
C ASP A 130 -2.34 4.83 -1.85
N GLU A 131 -3.38 4.97 -1.02
CA GLU A 131 -3.91 6.26 -0.59
C GLU A 131 -4.31 7.18 -1.77
N ALA A 132 -4.87 6.60 -2.83
CA ALA A 132 -5.25 7.31 -4.06
C ALA A 132 -6.27 8.45 -3.81
N ASP A 133 -7.01 8.41 -2.72
CA ASP A 133 -7.92 9.47 -2.29
C ASP A 133 -7.20 10.78 -1.88
N LYS A 134 -5.89 10.74 -1.61
CA LYS A 134 -5.06 11.93 -1.37
C LYS A 134 -4.70 12.69 -2.66
N LEU A 135 -4.76 12.04 -3.81
CA LEU A 135 -4.43 12.70 -5.09
C LEU A 135 -5.46 13.77 -5.44
N SER A 136 -5.00 14.91 -5.97
CA SER A 136 -5.90 15.93 -6.52
C SER A 136 -6.65 15.40 -7.75
N ASP A 137 -7.78 16.03 -8.12
CA ASP A 137 -8.55 15.64 -9.31
C ASP A 137 -7.71 15.69 -10.60
N VAL A 138 -6.77 16.64 -10.66
CA VAL A 138 -5.86 16.79 -11.80
C VAL A 138 -4.91 15.61 -11.95
N VAL A 139 -4.41 15.08 -10.84
CA VAL A 139 -3.53 13.91 -10.85
C VAL A 139 -4.34 12.64 -11.05
N LEU A 140 -5.50 12.54 -10.42
CA LEU A 140 -6.40 11.40 -10.60
C LEU A 140 -6.89 11.30 -12.06
N TYR A 141 -7.24 12.43 -12.70
CA TYR A 141 -7.57 12.45 -14.11
C TYR A 141 -6.40 12.08 -15.02
N PHE A 142 -5.20 12.45 -14.64
CA PHE A 142 -3.99 12.10 -15.36
C PHE A 142 -3.74 10.58 -15.41
N PHE A 143 -4.23 9.83 -14.44
CA PHE A 143 -4.24 8.37 -14.44
C PHE A 143 -4.85 7.77 -15.72
N ILE A 144 -5.87 8.42 -16.31
CA ILE A 144 -6.48 7.95 -17.57
C ILE A 144 -5.48 7.95 -18.73
N THR A 145 -4.57 8.93 -18.75
CA THR A 145 -3.51 8.99 -19.76
C THR A 145 -2.58 7.78 -19.64
N PHE A 146 -2.27 7.40 -18.40
CA PHE A 146 -1.49 6.21 -18.10
C PHE A 146 -2.22 4.94 -18.53
N TYR A 147 -3.47 4.82 -18.12
CA TYR A 147 -4.31 3.68 -18.49
C TYR A 147 -4.33 3.47 -20.01
N ASN A 148 -4.66 4.52 -20.76
CA ASN A 148 -4.79 4.42 -22.22
C ASN A 148 -3.47 4.02 -22.94
N ARG A 149 -2.32 4.28 -22.32
CA ARG A 149 -1.00 3.91 -22.86
C ARG A 149 -0.59 2.48 -22.48
N LEU A 150 -1.13 1.94 -21.41
CA LEU A 150 -0.74 0.67 -20.81
C LEU A 150 -1.89 -0.36 -20.79
N GLU A 151 -3.00 -0.05 -21.47
CA GLU A 151 -4.16 -0.95 -21.57
C GLU A 151 -3.74 -2.34 -22.05
N ASP A 152 -4.26 -3.37 -21.42
CA ASP A 152 -3.97 -4.80 -21.70
C ASP A 152 -2.50 -5.23 -21.47
N HIS A 153 -1.66 -4.34 -20.94
CA HIS A 153 -0.24 -4.66 -20.68
C HIS A 153 0.15 -4.53 -19.20
N CYS A 154 -0.39 -3.57 -18.49
CA CYS A 154 -0.04 -3.29 -17.11
C CYS A 154 -1.28 -3.30 -16.21
N GLY A 155 -1.23 -4.09 -15.13
CA GLY A 155 -2.24 -4.02 -14.09
C GLY A 155 -2.13 -2.72 -13.31
N ILE A 156 -3.27 -2.11 -12.92
CA ILE A 156 -3.27 -0.91 -12.09
C ILE A 156 -4.32 -1.03 -11.00
N VAL A 157 -3.89 -0.92 -9.74
CA VAL A 157 -4.79 -1.02 -8.58
C VAL A 157 -4.78 0.29 -7.80
N LEU A 158 -5.94 0.95 -7.73
CA LEU A 158 -6.16 2.12 -6.89
C LEU A 158 -6.66 1.67 -5.51
N CYS A 159 -5.86 1.88 -4.47
CA CYS A 159 -6.24 1.57 -3.10
C CYS A 159 -6.57 2.86 -2.34
N ALA A 160 -7.72 2.90 -1.66
CA ALA A 160 -8.17 4.10 -0.97
C ALA A 160 -9.17 3.80 0.16
N THR A 161 -9.60 4.84 0.84
CA THR A 161 -10.77 4.81 1.71
C THR A 161 -12.08 4.94 0.93
N GLY A 162 -13.22 4.75 1.59
CA GLY A 162 -14.54 4.97 0.98
C GLY A 162 -14.75 6.37 0.41
N TYR A 163 -13.88 7.33 0.75
CA TYR A 163 -13.92 8.69 0.22
C TYR A 163 -13.67 8.73 -1.30
N LEU A 164 -12.71 7.95 -1.82
CA LEU A 164 -12.44 7.89 -3.27
C LEU A 164 -13.68 7.46 -4.04
N LYS A 165 -14.37 6.40 -3.60
CA LYS A 165 -15.63 5.94 -4.21
C LYS A 165 -16.68 7.05 -4.25
N LYS A 166 -16.91 7.71 -3.10
CA LYS A 166 -17.88 8.83 -3.00
C LYS A 166 -17.51 9.97 -3.94
N ARG A 167 -16.22 10.32 -4.01
CA ARG A 167 -15.68 11.39 -4.86
C ARG A 167 -15.86 11.09 -6.35
N ILE A 168 -15.59 9.86 -6.80
CA ILE A 168 -15.75 9.44 -8.19
C ILE A 168 -17.23 9.47 -8.59
N ILE A 169 -18.11 8.86 -7.81
CA ILE A 169 -19.56 8.82 -8.08
C ILE A 169 -20.17 10.23 -8.08
N ALA A 170 -19.79 11.08 -7.11
CA ALA A 170 -20.26 12.45 -7.07
C ALA A 170 -19.73 13.29 -8.24
N GLY A 171 -18.47 13.07 -8.64
CA GLY A 171 -17.86 13.73 -9.79
C GLY A 171 -18.54 13.37 -11.09
N GLU A 172 -18.87 12.09 -11.32
CA GLU A 172 -19.62 11.62 -12.47
C GLU A 172 -21.04 12.24 -12.49
N ARG A 173 -21.78 12.14 -11.38
CA ARG A 173 -23.12 12.70 -11.27
C ARG A 173 -23.19 14.22 -11.56
N ASN A 174 -22.13 14.94 -11.18
CA ASN A 174 -22.02 16.39 -11.38
C ASN A 174 -21.29 16.73 -12.70
N GLU A 175 -21.15 15.78 -13.62
CA GLU A 175 -20.53 15.94 -14.94
C GLU A 175 -19.13 16.57 -14.89
N ARG A 176 -18.40 16.34 -13.80
CA ARG A 176 -17.01 16.83 -13.67
C ARG A 176 -16.11 16.10 -14.64
N LYS A 177 -15.27 16.85 -15.34
CA LYS A 177 -14.34 16.32 -16.36
C LYS A 177 -13.53 15.13 -15.84
N GLY A 178 -13.59 14.01 -16.57
CA GLY A 178 -12.79 12.81 -16.34
C GLY A 178 -13.36 11.81 -15.33
N PHE A 179 -14.35 12.17 -14.52
CA PHE A 179 -14.85 11.26 -13.50
C PHE A 179 -15.66 10.10 -14.06
N ALA A 180 -16.49 10.32 -15.08
CA ALA A 180 -17.19 9.26 -15.79
C ALA A 180 -16.22 8.27 -16.44
N GLU A 181 -15.10 8.80 -16.97
CA GLU A 181 -14.05 7.99 -17.59
C GLU A 181 -13.29 7.16 -16.55
N ILE A 182 -12.86 7.76 -15.42
CA ILE A 182 -12.24 7.03 -14.31
C ILE A 182 -13.17 5.91 -13.81
N HIS A 183 -14.46 6.22 -13.60
CA HIS A 183 -15.44 5.24 -13.12
C HIS A 183 -15.62 4.09 -14.12
N SER A 184 -15.62 4.38 -15.42
CA SER A 184 -15.65 3.37 -16.46
C SER A 184 -14.39 2.47 -16.44
N ARG A 185 -13.19 3.07 -16.29
CA ARG A 185 -11.91 2.34 -16.32
C ARG A 185 -11.71 1.41 -15.11
N VAL A 186 -12.21 1.78 -13.95
CA VAL A 186 -12.24 0.87 -12.79
C VAL A 186 -13.41 -0.14 -12.86
N GLY A 187 -14.02 -0.32 -14.03
CA GLY A 187 -15.09 -1.28 -14.24
C GLY A 187 -16.41 -0.96 -13.54
N ARG A 188 -16.60 0.29 -13.10
CA ARG A 188 -17.75 0.74 -12.27
C ARG A 188 -17.96 -0.09 -11.01
N ASN A 189 -16.94 -0.81 -10.59
CA ASN A 189 -16.97 -1.70 -9.45
C ASN A 189 -15.85 -1.33 -8.46
N PHE A 190 -16.23 -1.18 -7.20
CA PHE A 190 -15.29 -0.93 -6.12
C PHE A 190 -15.21 -2.17 -5.24
N ILE A 191 -14.04 -2.79 -5.20
CA ILE A 191 -13.78 -3.98 -4.42
C ILE A 191 -13.66 -3.60 -2.95
N GLY A 192 -14.59 -4.06 -2.12
CA GLY A 192 -14.54 -3.82 -0.67
C GLY A 192 -13.55 -4.74 0.02
N MET A 193 -12.76 -4.20 0.95
CA MET A 193 -11.99 -4.99 1.89
C MET A 193 -12.93 -5.58 2.96
N PRO A 194 -12.75 -6.84 3.37
CA PRO A 194 -13.49 -7.40 4.48
C PRO A 194 -13.15 -6.68 5.78
N GLN A 195 -14.08 -6.69 6.71
CA GLN A 195 -13.84 -6.18 8.06
C GLN A 195 -12.85 -7.10 8.79
N THR A 196 -11.97 -6.48 9.58
CA THR A 196 -11.09 -7.23 10.49
C THR A 196 -11.94 -7.95 11.53
N THR A 197 -11.64 -9.22 11.80
CA THR A 197 -12.37 -10.02 12.80
C THR A 197 -11.58 -10.16 14.10
N SER A 198 -12.25 -10.66 15.15
CA SER A 198 -11.58 -10.98 16.43
C SER A 198 -10.54 -12.08 16.25
N GLU A 199 -10.80 -13.03 15.36
CA GLU A 199 -9.91 -14.14 15.01
C GLU A 199 -8.65 -13.62 14.28
N ASP A 200 -8.80 -12.63 13.38
CA ASP A 200 -7.66 -11.97 12.74
C ASP A 200 -6.75 -11.29 13.78
N ILE A 201 -7.36 -10.60 14.76
CA ILE A 201 -6.60 -9.90 15.82
C ILE A 201 -5.93 -10.92 16.74
N ALA A 202 -6.59 -11.99 17.12
CA ALA A 202 -6.01 -13.05 17.93
C ALA A 202 -4.80 -13.68 17.23
N ALA A 203 -4.93 -14.06 15.97
CA ALA A 203 -3.84 -14.62 15.18
C ALA A 203 -2.64 -13.64 15.06
N ILE A 204 -2.89 -12.33 14.91
CA ILE A 204 -1.85 -11.31 14.92
C ILE A 204 -1.17 -11.22 16.28
N CYS A 205 -1.91 -11.26 17.38
CA CYS A 205 -1.37 -11.22 18.74
C CYS A 205 -0.46 -12.42 18.99
N GLU A 206 -0.94 -13.63 18.74
CA GLU A 206 -0.21 -14.90 18.90
C GLU A 206 1.07 -14.92 18.06
N ALA A 207 0.97 -14.61 16.77
CA ALA A 207 2.13 -14.56 15.86
C ALA A 207 3.17 -13.52 16.30
N ASN A 208 2.77 -12.55 17.11
CA ASN A 208 3.65 -11.52 17.65
C ASN A 208 3.96 -11.70 19.15
N GLY A 209 3.75 -12.90 19.71
CA GLY A 209 4.20 -13.29 21.04
C GLY A 209 3.31 -12.78 22.18
N VAL A 210 2.01 -12.68 21.94
CA VAL A 210 0.98 -12.45 22.98
C VAL A 210 0.08 -13.64 23.03
N ASP A 211 0.30 -14.57 23.98
CA ASP A 211 -0.43 -15.84 24.10
C ASP A 211 -1.49 -15.80 25.23
N ASP A 212 -1.48 -14.76 26.08
CA ASP A 212 -2.49 -14.60 27.13
C ASP A 212 -3.85 -14.20 26.55
N LEU A 213 -4.84 -15.07 26.69
CA LEU A 213 -6.21 -14.84 26.21
C LEU A 213 -6.86 -13.58 26.77
N ASN A 214 -6.57 -13.21 28.04
CA ASN A 214 -7.11 -11.98 28.63
C ASN A 214 -6.50 -10.73 27.99
N ALA A 215 -5.20 -10.78 27.70
CA ALA A 215 -4.50 -9.71 26.98
C ALA A 215 -5.05 -9.60 25.56
N ILE A 216 -5.19 -10.70 24.82
CA ILE A 216 -5.77 -10.73 23.46
C ILE A 216 -7.18 -10.12 23.45
N ASN A 217 -8.05 -10.55 24.35
CA ASN A 217 -9.40 -10.00 24.47
C ASN A 217 -9.39 -8.47 24.78
N THR A 218 -8.45 -8.04 25.60
CA THR A 218 -8.28 -6.63 25.93
C THR A 218 -7.81 -5.83 24.72
N ILE A 219 -6.82 -6.35 23.96
CA ILE A 219 -6.34 -5.76 22.73
C ILE A 219 -7.45 -5.68 21.69
N CYS A 220 -8.21 -6.75 21.50
CA CYS A 220 -9.34 -6.78 20.58
C CYS A 220 -10.35 -5.66 20.87
N LYS A 221 -10.78 -5.53 22.13
CA LYS A 221 -11.72 -4.49 22.55
C LYS A 221 -11.17 -3.07 22.41
N LYS A 222 -9.90 -2.86 22.80
CA LYS A 222 -9.26 -1.53 22.78
C LYS A 222 -8.83 -1.09 21.38
N SER A 223 -8.59 -2.01 20.47
CA SER A 223 -8.14 -1.69 19.11
C SER A 223 -9.26 -1.15 18.23
N ASP A 224 -10.51 -1.45 18.54
CA ASP A 224 -11.66 -1.11 17.70
C ASP A 224 -11.46 -1.62 16.25
N PHE A 225 -10.90 -2.82 16.13
CA PHE A 225 -10.57 -3.51 14.87
C PHE A 225 -9.61 -2.76 13.94
N ASP A 226 -8.94 -1.71 14.42
CA ASP A 226 -7.86 -1.02 13.69
C ASP A 226 -6.51 -1.73 13.95
N LEU A 227 -5.94 -2.33 12.91
CA LEU A 227 -4.69 -3.09 13.00
C LEU A 227 -3.47 -2.23 13.37
N ARG A 228 -3.49 -0.91 13.12
CA ARG A 228 -2.45 0.00 13.61
C ARG A 228 -2.50 0.11 15.13
N ARG A 229 -3.72 0.12 15.70
CA ARG A 229 -3.92 0.13 17.15
C ARG A 229 -3.54 -1.21 17.76
N VAL A 230 -3.88 -2.34 17.09
CA VAL A 230 -3.43 -3.69 17.50
C VAL A 230 -1.91 -3.71 17.63
N LYS A 231 -1.18 -3.27 16.61
CA LYS A 231 0.29 -3.22 16.63
C LYS A 231 0.85 -2.42 17.82
N ARG A 232 0.26 -1.26 18.12
CA ARG A 232 0.67 -0.42 19.28
C ARG A 232 0.37 -1.09 20.61
N LEU A 233 -0.77 -1.75 20.74
CA LEU A 233 -1.18 -2.44 21.97
C LEU A 233 -0.34 -3.69 22.24
N VAL A 234 -0.01 -4.47 21.20
CA VAL A 234 0.93 -5.59 21.29
C VAL A 234 2.31 -5.10 21.74
N HIS A 235 2.79 -3.99 21.15
CA HIS A 235 4.07 -3.41 21.56
C HIS A 235 4.05 -2.97 23.03
N ALA A 236 3.00 -2.28 23.47
CA ALA A 236 2.84 -1.86 24.87
C ALA A 236 2.78 -3.05 25.84
N TYR A 237 2.09 -4.13 25.46
CA TYR A 237 2.04 -5.35 26.25
C TYR A 237 3.43 -5.96 26.47
N LYS A 238 4.23 -6.05 25.39
CA LYS A 238 5.62 -6.57 25.47
C LYS A 238 6.59 -5.71 26.27
N GLN A 239 6.31 -4.43 26.45
CA GLN A 239 7.13 -3.53 27.26
C GLN A 239 6.77 -3.64 28.76
N SER A 240 5.59 -4.19 29.07
CA SER A 240 5.07 -4.28 30.43
C SER A 240 5.31 -5.67 31.07
N ASN A 241 5.72 -6.64 30.29
CA ASN A 241 6.05 -8.01 30.67
C ASN A 241 7.47 -8.37 30.23
#